data_db7e96a22e7f519589dd14b8282c94d7
#
_entry.id   db7e96a22e7f519589dd14b8282c94d7
#
_cell.length_a   1.000
_cell.length_b   1.000
_cell.length_c   1.000
_cell.angle_alpha   90.00
_cell.angle_beta   90.00
_cell.angle_gamma   90.00
#
_symmetry.space_group_name_H-M   'P 1'
#
loop_
_entity.id
_entity.type
_entity.pdbx_description
1 polymer ?
#
loop_
_entity_poly.entity_id
_entity_poly.type
_entity_poly.pdbx_seq_one_letter_code
_entity_poly.pdbx_strand_id
1 'polypeptide(L)'
;AHFYFNKSARDVTLAESATDAYPRIGKALEGIEGVVINGRAEALGSYDVTYKGQSFLVRVQDSAGGSRLLALSPDGRILTSGPAADLMVAIKSKL
;
A
#
# COMPACT_ATOMS: atom_id res chain seq x y z
N ALA A 1 -7.61 -7.00 25.46
CA ALA A 1 -7.66 -6.80 24.83
C ALA A 1 -7.64 -6.56 24.34
N HIS A 2 -7.56 -6.29 24.26
CA HIS A 2 -7.60 -5.93 23.53
C HIS A 2 -7.20 -5.39 22.94
N PHE A 3 -6.85 -5.12 22.80
CA PHE A 3 -6.50 -4.51 22.12
C PHE A 3 -5.94 -4.48 21.31
N TYR A 4 -5.52 -4.75 21.02
CA TYR A 4 -5.07 -4.69 20.06
C TYR A 4 -5.27 -4.25 19.21
N PHE A 5 -5.40 -3.97 19.03
CA PHE A 5 -5.68 -3.49 18.23
C PHE A 5 -5.45 -2.66 17.84
N ASN A 6 -5.07 -2.43 18.52
CA ASN A 6 -4.81 -1.42 17.83
C ASN A 6 -4.22 -1.63 16.70
N LYS A 7 -4.46 -2.50 16.34
CA LYS A 7 -3.97 -2.71 15.04
C LYS A 7 -4.28 -1.50 14.22
N SER A 8 -3.25 -0.97 13.69
CA SER A 8 -3.36 0.26 12.96
C SER A 8 -4.16 0.09 11.67
N ALA A 9 -4.93 1.09 11.32
CA ALA A 9 -5.58 1.15 10.01
C ALA A 9 -4.55 1.21 8.88
N ARG A 10 -3.31 1.56 9.20
CA ARG A 10 -2.21 1.62 8.22
C ARG A 10 -1.66 0.24 7.87
N ASP A 11 -1.96 -0.77 8.67
CA ASP A 11 -1.54 -2.13 8.35
C ASP A 11 -2.55 -2.74 7.40
N VAL A 12 -2.12 -3.00 6.17
CA VAL A 12 -2.97 -3.61 5.16
C VAL A 12 -2.39 -4.99 4.85
N THR A 13 -3.17 -6.01 5.12
CA THR A 13 -2.78 -7.39 4.82
C THR A 13 -3.82 -8.02 3.93
N LEU A 14 -3.37 -8.94 3.07
CA LEU A 14 -4.24 -9.64 2.14
C LEU A 14 -4.00 -11.13 2.27
N ALA A 15 -5.04 -11.91 1.94
CA ALA A 15 -4.95 -13.36 2.01
C ALA A 15 -4.16 -13.93 0.84
N GLU A 16 -4.08 -13.22 -0.28
CA GLU A 16 -3.36 -13.72 -1.44
C GLU A 16 -1.87 -13.38 -1.36
N SER A 17 -1.06 -14.09 -2.17
CA SER A 17 0.37 -13.81 -2.27
C SER A 17 0.60 -12.42 -2.85
N ALA A 18 1.85 -11.93 -2.72
CA ALA A 18 2.18 -10.62 -3.29
C ALA A 18 1.96 -10.61 -4.81
N THR A 19 2.27 -11.70 -5.49
CA THR A 19 2.07 -11.80 -6.93
C THR A 19 0.60 -11.61 -7.30
N ASP A 20 -0.29 -12.25 -6.56
CA ASP A 20 -1.73 -12.16 -6.84
C ASP A 20 -2.32 -10.84 -6.35
N ALA A 21 -1.77 -10.30 -5.27
CA ALA A 21 -2.26 -9.05 -4.70
C ALA A 21 -1.87 -7.83 -5.54
N TYR A 22 -0.74 -7.90 -6.23
CA TYR A 22 -0.20 -6.76 -6.95
C TYR A 22 -1.21 -6.13 -7.93
N PRO A 23 -1.85 -6.91 -8.82
CA PRO A 23 -2.84 -6.30 -9.73
C PRO A 23 -4.07 -5.76 -9.00
N ARG A 24 -4.44 -6.36 -7.87
CA ARG A 24 -5.56 -5.83 -7.08
C ARG A 24 -5.22 -4.48 -6.50
N ILE A 25 -3.99 -4.31 -6.03
CA ILE A 25 -3.54 -3.04 -5.48
C ILE A 25 -3.52 -1.97 -6.57
N GLY A 26 -3.04 -2.33 -7.76
CA GLY A 26 -3.05 -1.39 -8.89
C GLY A 26 -4.45 -0.93 -9.24
N LYS A 27 -5.40 -1.85 -9.23
CA LYS A 27 -6.79 -1.52 -9.50
C LYS A 27 -7.37 -0.60 -8.43
N ALA A 28 -7.05 -0.87 -7.17
CA ALA A 28 -7.48 -0.01 -6.08
C ALA A 28 -6.91 1.39 -6.23
N LEU A 29 -5.63 1.49 -6.57
CA LEU A 29 -5.00 2.79 -6.79
C LEU A 29 -5.68 3.56 -7.91
N GLU A 30 -6.01 2.90 -9.01
CA GLU A 30 -6.68 3.55 -10.13
C GLU A 30 -8.07 4.06 -9.75
N GLY A 31 -8.71 3.43 -8.78
CA GLY A 31 -10.02 3.83 -8.33
C GLY A 31 -10.03 4.89 -7.24
N ILE A 32 -8.87 5.33 -6.76
CA ILE A 32 -8.78 6.34 -5.73
C ILE A 32 -8.51 7.69 -6.39
N GLU A 33 -9.41 8.63 -6.15
CA GLU A 33 -9.27 9.96 -6.72
C GLU A 33 -8.02 10.65 -6.14
N GLY A 34 -7.28 11.32 -6.99
CA GLY A 34 -6.09 12.07 -6.57
C GLY A 34 -4.80 11.28 -6.60
N VAL A 35 -4.86 10.00 -6.91
CA VAL A 35 -3.66 9.17 -7.03
C VAL A 35 -3.14 9.24 -8.46
N VAL A 36 -1.85 9.52 -8.60
CA VAL A 36 -1.16 9.44 -9.89
C VAL A 36 -0.16 8.31 -9.80
N ILE A 37 -0.28 7.33 -10.67
CA ILE A 37 0.68 6.22 -10.75
C ILE A 37 1.75 6.64 -11.74
N ASN A 38 2.96 6.91 -11.22
CA ASN A 38 4.07 7.38 -12.04
C ASN A 38 4.83 6.23 -12.68
N GLY A 39 4.80 5.06 -12.07
CA GLY A 39 5.49 3.90 -12.59
C GLY A 39 5.07 2.64 -11.88
N ARG A 40 5.37 1.51 -12.49
CA ARG A 40 5.06 0.20 -11.97
C ARG A 40 6.30 -0.66 -12.04
N ALA A 41 6.64 -1.32 -10.94
CA ALA A 41 7.77 -2.25 -10.90
C ALA A 41 7.26 -3.60 -10.44
N GLU A 42 6.63 -4.32 -11.35
CA GLU A 42 5.97 -5.58 -11.02
C GLU A 42 6.93 -6.59 -10.42
N ALA A 43 8.16 -6.64 -10.93
CA ALA A 43 9.16 -7.57 -10.41
C ALA A 43 9.48 -7.30 -8.94
N LEU A 44 9.33 -6.05 -8.50
CA LEU A 44 9.57 -5.66 -7.11
C LEU A 44 8.28 -5.60 -6.30
N GLY A 45 7.14 -5.78 -6.95
CA GLY A 45 5.86 -5.68 -6.29
C GLY A 45 5.53 -4.27 -5.85
N SER A 46 5.98 -3.26 -6.59
CA SER A 46 5.79 -1.88 -6.14
C SER A 46 5.18 -0.98 -7.22
N TYR A 47 4.55 0.09 -6.74
CA TYR A 47 4.03 1.18 -7.56
C TYR A 47 4.65 2.48 -7.08
N ASP A 48 5.06 3.32 -8.01
CA ASP A 48 5.54 4.66 -7.71
C ASP A 48 4.37 5.61 -7.88
N VAL A 49 3.94 6.25 -6.81
CA VAL A 49 2.72 7.04 -6.83
C VAL A 49 2.96 8.43 -6.26
N THR A 50 2.08 9.36 -6.66
CA THR A 50 1.99 10.68 -6.05
C THR A 50 0.57 10.84 -5.54
N TYR A 51 0.44 11.26 -4.29
CA TYR A 51 -0.85 11.44 -3.64
C TYR A 51 -0.76 12.61 -2.67
N LYS A 52 -1.67 13.55 -2.80
CA LYS A 52 -1.72 14.77 -1.96
C LYS A 52 -0.38 15.50 -1.93
N GLY A 53 0.27 15.56 -3.08
CA GLY A 53 1.53 16.30 -3.21
C GLY A 53 2.76 15.57 -2.74
N GLN A 54 2.66 14.32 -2.32
CA GLN A 54 3.80 13.54 -1.88
C GLN A 54 4.01 12.33 -2.79
N SER A 55 5.27 12.10 -3.18
CA SER A 55 5.63 10.92 -3.97
C SER A 55 6.22 9.85 -3.06
N PHE A 56 5.77 8.61 -3.24
CA PHE A 56 6.27 7.50 -2.45
C PHE A 56 5.97 6.20 -3.17
N LEU A 57 6.45 5.10 -2.61
CA LEU A 57 6.24 3.78 -3.18
C LEU A 57 5.20 3.03 -2.38
N VAL A 58 4.33 2.31 -3.08
CA VAL A 58 3.40 1.36 -2.47
C VAL A 58 3.90 -0.02 -2.84
N ARG A 59 4.33 -0.79 -1.86
CA ARG A 59 4.96 -2.07 -2.09
C ARG A 59 4.19 -3.21 -1.45
N VAL A 60 4.03 -4.29 -2.21
CA VAL A 60 3.40 -5.52 -1.73
C VAL A 60 4.48 -6.55 -1.48
N GLN A 61 4.51 -7.11 -0.28
CA GLN A 61 5.49 -8.13 0.10
C GLN A 61 4.77 -9.38 0.56
N ASP A 62 5.35 -10.54 0.27
CA ASP A 62 4.84 -11.78 0.84
C ASP A 62 5.05 -11.77 2.35
N SER A 63 4.06 -12.28 3.07
CA SER A 63 4.19 -12.46 4.50
C SER A 63 3.47 -13.74 4.88
N ALA A 64 3.62 -14.16 6.13
CA ALA A 64 3.01 -15.39 6.58
C ALA A 64 1.49 -15.33 6.36
N GLY A 65 0.97 -16.28 5.61
CA GLY A 65 -0.46 -16.38 5.35
C GLY A 65 -0.99 -15.46 4.27
N GLY A 66 -0.10 -14.79 3.49
CA GLY A 66 -0.58 -13.93 2.43
C GLY A 66 0.43 -12.88 2.05
N SER A 67 0.00 -11.63 2.01
CA SER A 67 0.86 -10.51 1.65
C SER A 67 0.56 -9.31 2.52
N ARG A 68 1.46 -8.34 2.47
CA ARG A 68 1.40 -7.14 3.27
C ARG A 68 1.74 -5.94 2.40
N LEU A 69 1.00 -4.87 2.59
CA LEU A 69 1.19 -3.65 1.84
C LEU A 69 1.93 -2.63 2.68
N LEU A 70 2.93 -1.98 2.10
CA LEU A 70 3.74 -0.98 2.77
C LEU A 70 3.82 0.28 1.92
N ALA A 71 3.89 1.43 2.57
CA ALA A 71 4.24 2.68 1.90
C ALA A 71 5.66 3.02 2.27
N LEU A 72 6.49 3.28 1.27
CA LEU A 72 7.92 3.54 1.47
C LEU A 72 8.31 4.86 0.84
N SER A 73 9.20 5.58 1.52
CA SER A 73 9.79 6.77 0.93
C SER A 73 10.77 6.36 -0.18
N PRO A 74 11.17 7.30 -1.04
CA PRO A 74 12.12 6.96 -2.10
C PRO A 74 13.44 6.40 -1.58
N ASP A 75 13.83 6.73 -0.34
CA ASP A 75 15.04 6.19 0.26
C ASP A 75 14.80 4.91 1.05
N GLY A 76 13.61 4.33 0.99
CA GLY A 76 13.34 3.02 1.54
C GLY A 76 12.78 2.99 2.95
N ARG A 77 12.43 4.11 3.53
CA ARG A 77 11.87 4.15 4.88
C ARG A 77 10.36 3.92 4.85
N ILE A 78 9.86 3.19 5.84
CA ILE A 78 8.42 2.95 5.95
C ILE A 78 7.73 4.24 6.38
N LEU A 79 6.72 4.64 5.62
CA LEU A 79 5.95 5.84 5.92
C LEU A 79 4.70 5.45 6.69
N THR A 80 4.48 6.08 7.85
CA THR A 80 3.38 5.74 8.74
C THR A 80 2.46 6.92 9.03
N SER A 81 2.67 8.04 8.36
CA SER A 81 1.84 9.24 8.59
C SER A 81 1.74 10.03 7.30
N GLY A 82 0.90 11.07 7.31
CA GLY A 82 0.73 11.96 6.19
C GLY A 82 -0.02 11.34 5.03
N PRO A 83 0.19 11.84 3.80
CA PRO A 83 -0.52 11.32 2.62
C PRO A 83 -0.34 9.82 2.41
N ALA A 84 0.85 9.28 2.76
CA ALA A 84 1.08 7.85 2.60
C ALA A 84 0.13 7.04 3.49
N ALA A 85 -0.04 7.44 4.75
CA ALA A 85 -0.96 6.75 5.65
C ALA A 85 -2.39 6.90 5.17
N ASP A 86 -2.76 8.09 4.68
CA ASP A 86 -4.10 8.32 4.14
C ASP A 86 -4.38 7.41 2.96
N LEU A 87 -3.38 7.25 2.07
CA LEU A 87 -3.54 6.39 0.91
C LEU A 87 -3.70 4.92 1.33
N MET A 88 -2.96 4.48 2.34
CA MET A 88 -3.09 3.10 2.81
C MET A 88 -4.51 2.82 3.32
N VAL A 89 -5.10 3.78 4.04
CA VAL A 89 -6.48 3.65 4.49
C VAL A 89 -7.44 3.59 3.30
N ALA A 90 -7.22 4.43 2.30
CA ALA A 90 -8.05 4.45 1.11
C ALA A 90 -7.97 3.14 0.34
N ILE A 91 -6.76 2.58 0.20
CA ILE A 91 -6.58 1.29 -0.48
C ILE A 91 -7.34 0.20 0.29
N LYS A 92 -7.19 0.19 1.60
CA LYS A 92 -7.85 -0.82 2.42
C LYS A 92 -9.36 -0.78 2.22
N SER A 93 -9.94 0.39 2.10
CA SER A 93 -11.38 0.50 1.90
C SER A 93 -11.82 0.07 0.51
N LYS A 94 -10.91 -0.03 -0.47
CA LYS A 94 -11.21 -0.52 -1.81
C LYS A 94 -11.04 -2.04 -1.94
N LEU A 95 -10.40 -2.65 -0.98
CA LEU A 95 -10.22 -4.09 -0.98
C LEU A 95 -11.38 -4.77 -0.25
#